data_2d6dab0cf99f221119e113b60b0f6b7a
#
_entry.id   2d6dab0cf99f221119e113b60b0f6b7a
#
_cell.length_a   1.000
_cell.length_b   1.000
_cell.length_c   1.000
_cell.angle_alpha   90.00
_cell.angle_beta   90.00
_cell.angle_gamma   90.00
#
_symmetry.space_group_name_H-M   'P 1'
#
loop_
_entity.id
_entity.type
_entity.pdbx_description
1 polymer ?
#
loop_
_entity_poly.entity_id
_entity_poly.type
_entity_poly.pdbx_seq_one_letter_code
_entity_poly.pdbx_strand_id
1 'polypeptide(L)'
;MYYKTPGEAAEAAAKMRSRKIPCDVIALDGRTTWKTDTRFNFQWDAERFPDPRAAIAAIKAHRLRVCVWEYPCVSVHDPLFAELAQRHYLLTTDLGDPYV
;
A
#
# COMPACT_ATOMS: atom_id res chain seq x y z
N MET A 1 -10.37 -5.32 -3.52
CA MET A 1 -11.30 -5.17 -2.36
C MET A 1 -10.66 -4.18 -1.40
N TYR A 2 -11.44 -3.25 -0.88
CA TYR A 2 -10.94 -2.22 0.02
C TYR A 2 -11.16 -2.67 1.46
N TYR A 3 -10.11 -3.02 2.16
CA TYR A 3 -10.15 -3.27 3.60
C TYR A 3 -9.88 -1.96 4.33
N LYS A 4 -10.80 -1.51 5.14
CA LYS A 4 -10.66 -0.25 5.90
C LYS A 4 -9.69 -0.39 7.08
N THR A 5 -9.54 -1.60 7.58
CA THR A 5 -8.66 -1.91 8.72
C THR A 5 -7.88 -3.21 8.48
N PRO A 6 -6.75 -3.40 9.19
CA PRO A 6 -6.03 -4.67 9.19
C PRO A 6 -6.89 -5.84 9.64
N GLY A 7 -7.80 -5.61 10.59
CA GLY A 7 -8.72 -6.62 11.11
C GLY A 7 -9.65 -7.16 10.03
N GLU A 8 -10.20 -6.30 9.18
CA GLU A 8 -11.05 -6.73 8.06
C GLU A 8 -10.29 -7.62 7.06
N ALA A 9 -9.03 -7.31 6.78
CA ALA A 9 -8.21 -8.13 5.90
C ALA A 9 -7.89 -9.50 6.51
N ALA A 10 -7.57 -9.55 7.80
CA ALA A 10 -7.33 -10.79 8.53
C ALA A 10 -8.61 -11.63 8.64
N GLU A 11 -9.77 -11.00 8.89
CA GLU A 11 -11.07 -11.68 8.91
C GLU A 11 -11.42 -12.27 7.53
N ALA A 12 -11.17 -11.54 6.44
CA ALA A 12 -11.35 -12.05 5.09
C ALA A 12 -10.47 -13.27 4.84
N ALA A 13 -9.22 -13.25 5.26
CA ALA A 13 -8.30 -14.38 5.18
C ALA A 13 -8.83 -15.61 5.94
N ALA A 14 -9.31 -15.41 7.18
CA ALA A 14 -9.93 -16.46 7.99
C ALA A 14 -11.20 -17.05 7.32
N LYS A 15 -12.07 -16.18 6.79
CA LYS A 15 -13.28 -16.61 6.07
C LYS A 15 -12.97 -17.41 4.81
N MET A 16 -11.94 -17.04 4.04
CA MET A 16 -11.52 -17.83 2.88
C MET A 16 -11.14 -19.25 3.30
N ARG A 17 -10.36 -19.40 4.38
CA ARG A 17 -9.96 -20.73 4.88
C ARG A 17 -11.12 -21.52 5.46
N SER A 18 -11.96 -20.94 6.31
CA SER A 18 -13.09 -21.64 6.94
C SER A 18 -14.12 -22.12 5.91
N ARG A 19 -14.30 -21.39 4.83
CA ARG A 19 -15.20 -21.74 3.74
C ARG A 19 -14.55 -22.61 2.66
N LYS A 20 -13.30 -23.01 2.83
CA LYS A 20 -12.52 -23.79 1.87
C LYS A 20 -12.44 -23.13 0.47
N ILE A 21 -12.49 -21.80 0.43
CA ILE A 21 -12.35 -21.06 -0.82
C ILE A 21 -10.87 -21.00 -1.17
N PRO A 22 -10.45 -21.45 -2.38
CA PRO A 22 -9.08 -21.31 -2.84
C PRO A 22 -8.68 -19.84 -2.91
N CYS A 23 -7.63 -19.47 -2.18
CA CYS A 23 -7.08 -18.12 -2.17
C CYS A 23 -5.63 -18.19 -1.71
N ASP A 24 -4.72 -17.59 -2.45
CA ASP A 24 -3.29 -17.59 -2.13
C ASP A 24 -2.78 -16.22 -1.70
N VAL A 25 -3.49 -15.16 -2.08
CA VAL A 25 -3.06 -13.78 -1.86
C VAL A 25 -4.21 -12.91 -1.37
N ILE A 26 -3.96 -12.08 -0.37
CA ILE A 26 -4.79 -10.92 -0.03
C ILE A 26 -4.10 -9.67 -0.57
N ALA A 27 -4.80 -8.92 -1.40
CA ALA A 27 -4.31 -7.64 -1.90
C ALA A 27 -4.84 -6.50 -1.05
N LEU A 28 -3.93 -5.73 -0.48
CA LEU A 28 -4.22 -4.48 0.23
C LEU A 28 -4.19 -3.34 -0.77
N ASP A 29 -5.31 -2.65 -0.92
CA ASP A 29 -5.44 -1.52 -1.84
C ASP A 29 -4.76 -0.27 -1.26
N GLY A 30 -4.06 0.47 -2.11
CA GLY A 30 -3.30 1.65 -1.70
C GLY A 30 -4.13 2.75 -1.06
N ARG A 31 -5.41 2.88 -1.41
CA ARG A 31 -6.31 3.90 -0.84
C ARG A 31 -6.63 3.69 0.63
N THR A 32 -6.45 2.49 1.13
CA THR A 32 -6.77 2.14 2.51
C THR A 32 -5.54 1.78 3.32
N THR A 33 -4.42 1.58 2.66
CA THR A 33 -3.17 1.11 3.28
C THR A 33 -2.20 2.25 3.51
N TRP A 34 -2.04 3.12 2.52
CA TRP A 34 -1.13 4.25 2.56
C TRP A 34 -1.81 5.52 3.07
N LYS A 35 -1.00 6.45 3.52
CA LYS A 35 -1.44 7.82 3.78
C LYS A 35 -1.88 8.47 2.46
N THR A 36 -3.16 8.85 2.37
CA THR A 36 -3.79 9.19 1.09
C THR A 36 -3.84 10.66 0.74
N ASP A 37 -3.57 11.55 1.68
CA ASP A 37 -3.51 13.00 1.46
C ASP A 37 -2.40 13.42 0.50
N THR A 38 -1.29 12.69 0.51
CA THR A 38 -0.14 12.87 -0.40
C THR A 38 -0.01 11.75 -1.44
N ARG A 39 -0.96 10.86 -1.58
CA ARG A 39 -1.03 9.70 -2.49
C ARG A 39 0.27 8.90 -2.61
N PHE A 40 0.32 7.74 -1.98
CA PHE A 40 1.32 6.70 -2.28
C PHE A 40 2.78 7.12 -2.08
N ASN A 41 3.05 7.65 -0.90
CA ASN A 41 4.41 8.00 -0.50
C ASN A 41 5.17 6.81 0.13
N PHE A 42 4.67 5.59 -0.04
CA PHE A 42 5.21 4.35 0.54
C PHE A 42 5.20 4.34 2.08
N GLN A 43 4.41 5.21 2.69
CA GLN A 43 4.23 5.26 4.13
C GLN A 43 2.86 4.68 4.50
N TRP A 44 2.87 3.76 5.46
CA TRP A 44 1.65 3.23 6.04
C TRP A 44 0.84 4.34 6.71
N ASP A 45 -0.47 4.27 6.55
CA ASP A 45 -1.37 5.13 7.31
C ASP A 45 -1.35 4.68 8.78
N ALA A 46 -0.70 5.47 9.64
CA ALA A 46 -0.50 5.09 11.04
C ALA A 46 -1.81 5.03 11.86
N GLU A 47 -2.87 5.70 11.42
CA GLU A 47 -4.17 5.64 12.08
C GLU A 47 -4.89 4.32 11.76
N ARG A 48 -4.85 3.92 10.50
CA ARG A 48 -5.50 2.69 10.02
C ARG A 48 -4.66 1.45 10.20
N PHE A 49 -3.34 1.58 10.05
CA PHE A 49 -2.36 0.51 10.17
C PHE A 49 -1.27 0.88 11.19
N PRO A 50 -1.61 0.98 12.48
CA PRO A 50 -0.64 1.37 13.53
C PRO A 50 0.49 0.36 13.68
N ASP A 51 0.26 -0.91 13.38
CA ASP A 51 1.28 -1.96 13.32
C ASP A 51 1.12 -2.79 12.04
N PRO A 52 1.74 -2.34 10.92
CA PRO A 52 1.67 -3.06 9.65
C PRO A 52 2.29 -4.45 9.72
N ARG A 53 3.30 -4.64 10.57
CA ARG A 53 3.97 -5.95 10.74
C ARG A 53 3.00 -6.97 11.35
N ALA A 54 2.31 -6.59 12.42
CA ALA A 54 1.29 -7.44 13.04
C ALA A 54 0.13 -7.71 12.08
N ALA A 55 -0.31 -6.71 11.31
CA ALA A 55 -1.34 -6.86 10.30
C ALA A 55 -0.98 -7.90 9.23
N ILE A 56 0.22 -7.82 8.70
CA ILE A 56 0.73 -8.78 7.71
C ILE A 56 0.87 -10.18 8.33
N ALA A 57 1.37 -10.28 9.56
CA ALA A 57 1.51 -11.55 10.25
C ALA A 57 0.16 -12.24 10.48
N ALA A 58 -0.88 -11.49 10.84
CA ALA A 58 -2.24 -12.02 11.01
C ALA A 58 -2.80 -12.64 9.72
N ILE A 59 -2.59 -12.02 8.56
CA ILE A 59 -2.99 -12.58 7.26
C ILE A 59 -2.18 -13.83 6.94
N LYS A 60 -0.86 -13.77 7.12
CA LYS A 60 0.06 -14.88 6.86
C LYS A 60 -0.19 -16.10 7.74
N ALA A 61 -0.72 -15.94 8.94
CA ALA A 61 -1.12 -17.04 9.82
C ALA A 61 -2.17 -17.97 9.17
N HIS A 62 -2.94 -17.47 8.20
CA HIS A 62 -3.88 -18.24 7.40
C HIS A 62 -3.27 -18.84 6.13
N ARG A 63 -1.94 -18.91 6.02
CA ARG A 63 -1.20 -19.41 4.85
C ARG A 63 -1.54 -18.64 3.56
N LEU A 64 -1.72 -17.34 3.69
CA LEU A 64 -1.91 -16.42 2.58
C LEU A 64 -0.69 -15.51 2.43
N ARG A 65 -0.40 -15.13 1.20
CA ARG A 65 0.56 -14.06 0.90
C ARG A 65 -0.15 -12.71 0.94
N VAL A 66 0.61 -11.67 1.11
CA VAL A 66 0.11 -10.28 1.07
C VAL A 66 0.71 -9.60 -0.15
N CYS A 67 -0.13 -9.02 -0.95
CA CYS A 67 0.22 -8.08 -2.01
C CYS A 67 -0.17 -6.68 -1.55
N VAL A 68 0.69 -5.72 -1.72
CA VAL A 68 0.41 -4.30 -1.45
C VAL A 68 0.37 -3.58 -2.78
N TRP A 69 -0.70 -2.86 -3.02
CA TRP A 69 -0.84 -2.09 -4.24
C TRP A 69 0.02 -0.84 -4.20
N GLU A 70 0.67 -0.56 -5.31
CA GLU A 70 1.52 0.61 -5.48
C GLU A 70 1.09 1.43 -6.71
N TYR A 71 1.50 2.67 -6.71
CA TYR A 71 1.29 3.61 -7.80
C TYR A 71 2.60 4.34 -8.09
N PRO A 72 3.05 4.41 -9.34
CA PRO A 72 4.38 4.93 -9.65
C PRO A 72 4.49 6.46 -9.63
N CYS A 73 3.41 7.16 -9.33
CA CYS A 73 3.42 8.63 -9.25
C CYS A 73 3.54 9.09 -7.80
N VAL A 74 4.34 10.12 -7.58
CA VAL A 74 4.53 10.75 -6.27
C VAL A 74 3.92 12.15 -6.30
N SER A 75 3.21 12.52 -5.23
CA SER A 75 2.63 13.85 -5.11
C SER A 75 3.73 14.93 -5.07
N VAL A 76 3.53 16.01 -5.79
CA VAL A 76 4.41 17.19 -5.73
C VAL A 76 4.46 17.84 -4.34
N HIS A 77 3.49 17.54 -3.50
CA HIS A 77 3.41 18.04 -2.11
C HIS A 77 4.08 17.09 -1.10
N ASP A 78 4.55 15.94 -1.54
CA ASP A 78 5.25 15.00 -0.66
C ASP A 78 6.75 15.32 -0.59
N PRO A 79 7.38 15.29 0.59
CA PRO A 79 8.83 15.47 0.70
C PRO A 79 9.66 14.53 -0.17
N LEU A 80 9.13 13.32 -0.45
CA LEU A 80 9.77 12.35 -1.33
C LEU A 80 9.94 12.88 -2.75
N PHE A 81 9.02 13.75 -3.23
CA PHE A 81 9.12 14.34 -4.57
C PHE A 81 10.43 15.14 -4.74
N ALA A 82 10.76 15.98 -3.77
CA ALA A 82 11.98 16.78 -3.81
C ALA A 82 13.24 15.91 -3.85
N GLU A 83 13.27 14.83 -3.05
CA GLU A 83 14.38 13.87 -3.06
C GLU A 83 14.52 13.17 -4.41
N LEU A 84 13.41 12.69 -4.97
CA LEU A 84 13.41 11.99 -6.26
C LEU A 84 13.80 12.91 -7.41
N ALA A 85 13.36 14.17 -7.38
CA ALA A 85 13.76 15.18 -8.35
C ALA A 85 15.28 15.46 -8.29
N GLN A 86 15.82 15.65 -7.10
CA GLN A 86 17.25 15.88 -6.89
C GLN A 86 18.11 14.70 -7.35
N ARG A 87 17.60 13.48 -7.21
CA ARG A 87 18.28 12.24 -7.61
C ARG A 87 18.04 11.86 -9.07
N HIS A 88 17.30 12.67 -9.83
CA HIS A 88 16.93 12.39 -11.22
C HIS A 88 16.17 11.06 -11.41
N TYR A 89 15.30 10.71 -10.46
CA TYR A 89 14.47 9.50 -10.54
C TYR A 89 13.07 9.77 -11.11
N LEU A 90 12.72 11.03 -11.34
CA LEU A 90 11.46 11.40 -11.97
C LEU A 90 11.61 11.47 -13.49
N LEU A 91 10.52 11.18 -14.19
CA LEU A 91 10.43 11.48 -15.61
C LEU A 91 10.49 13.00 -15.78
N THR A 92 11.20 13.44 -16.82
CA THR A 92 11.37 14.87 -17.11
C THR A 92 10.79 15.23 -18.46
N THR A 93 10.40 16.49 -18.59
CA THR A 93 10.09 17.12 -19.87
C THR A 93 11.37 17.29 -20.72
N ASP A 94 11.22 17.68 -21.97
CA ASP A 94 12.35 18.00 -22.86
C ASP A 94 13.20 19.18 -22.33
N LEU A 95 12.66 19.99 -21.43
CA LEU A 95 13.34 21.10 -20.75
C LEU A 95 14.09 20.67 -19.49
N GLY A 96 13.95 19.41 -19.08
CA GLY A 96 14.60 18.84 -17.90
C GLY A 96 13.81 19.01 -16.59
N ASP A 97 12.64 19.63 -16.63
CA ASP A 97 11.75 19.75 -15.46
C ASP A 97 11.03 18.44 -15.19
N PRO A 98 10.74 18.09 -13.92
CA PRO A 98 9.91 16.94 -13.60
C PRO A 98 8.56 16.98 -14.34
N TYR A 99 8.16 15.85 -14.91
CA TYR A 99 6.87 15.72 -15.56
C TYR A 99 5.76 15.61 -14.49
N VAL A 100 4.86 16.58 -14.47
CA VAL A 100 3.74 16.70 -13.50
C VAL A 100 2.40 16.89 -14.19
#